data_cc00877fcd1853b55e93350035104a06
#
_entry.id   cc00877fcd1853b55e93350035104a06
#
_cell.length_a   1.000
_cell.length_b   1.000
_cell.length_c   1.000
_cell.angle_alpha   90.00
_cell.angle_beta   90.00
_cell.angle_gamma   90.00
#
_symmetry.space_group_name_H-M   'P 1'
#
loop_
_entity.id
_entity.type
_entity.pdbx_description
1 polymer ?
#
loop_
_entity_poly.entity_id
_entity_poly.type
_entity_poly.pdbx_seq_one_letter_code
_entity_poly.pdbx_strand_id
1 'polypeptide(L)'
;MRRLPTIAVMVLLTGLNCVAAKETVQDLAARADAARPEDRPGLYIEIAERQLKAVTELFGAGKDEDALVAVKDVVSYSEKAHDAAIAARNKLKNTEIALRKMAAKLRDIKRTLTFEDQAPVQAASDRLEALRTDLLAKMFGKGK
;
A
#
# COMPACT_ATOMS: atom_id res chain seq x y z
N MET A 1 -46.46 -33.38 48.01
CA MET A 1 -45.31 -33.74 47.21
C MET A 1 -45.01 -32.56 46.23
N ARG A 2 -44.03 -31.81 46.58
CA ARG A 2 -43.61 -30.67 45.74
C ARG A 2 -42.47 -31.10 44.80
N ARG A 3 -42.72 -31.10 43.53
CA ARG A 3 -41.68 -31.31 42.53
C ARG A 3 -41.03 -29.97 42.24
N LEU A 4 -39.72 -29.84 42.49
CA LEU A 4 -38.91 -28.73 42.15
C LEU A 4 -38.47 -28.88 40.68
N PRO A 5 -38.61 -27.83 39.83
CA PRO A 5 -38.04 -27.87 38.50
C PRO A 5 -36.55 -27.56 38.59
N THR A 6 -35.75 -28.44 38.03
CA THR A 6 -34.31 -28.27 37.85
C THR A 6 -34.10 -27.22 36.78
N ILE A 7 -33.63 -26.05 37.16
CA ILE A 7 -33.23 -25.00 36.23
C ILE A 7 -31.84 -25.38 35.68
N ALA A 8 -31.81 -25.83 34.45
CA ALA A 8 -30.59 -26.02 33.71
C ALA A 8 -30.03 -24.63 33.33
N VAL A 9 -28.98 -24.21 34.00
CA VAL A 9 -28.21 -23.01 33.63
C VAL A 9 -27.37 -23.39 32.43
N MET A 10 -27.83 -22.98 31.26
CA MET A 10 -27.10 -23.09 30.02
C MET A 10 -26.08 -21.93 29.95
N VAL A 11 -24.84 -22.21 30.34
CA VAL A 11 -23.73 -21.28 30.19
C VAL A 11 -23.40 -21.21 28.68
N LEU A 12 -23.90 -20.19 28.01
CA LEU A 12 -23.42 -19.82 26.68
C LEU A 12 -21.98 -19.26 26.81
N LEU A 13 -21.00 -20.10 26.55
CA LEU A 13 -19.66 -19.64 26.24
C LEU A 13 -19.72 -18.99 24.86
N THR A 14 -19.96 -17.69 24.82
CA THR A 14 -19.65 -16.86 23.65
C THR A 14 -18.14 -16.79 23.56
N GLY A 15 -17.56 -17.68 22.77
CA GLY A 15 -16.16 -17.56 22.36
C GLY A 15 -15.96 -16.23 21.63
N LEU A 16 -15.32 -15.26 22.29
CA LEU A 16 -14.78 -14.10 21.64
C LEU A 16 -13.68 -14.59 20.69
N ASN A 17 -14.05 -14.87 19.44
CA ASN A 17 -13.09 -14.94 18.37
C ASN A 17 -12.58 -13.52 18.14
N CYS A 18 -11.54 -13.14 18.87
CA CYS A 18 -10.75 -11.97 18.61
C CYS A 18 -9.94 -12.24 17.32
N VAL A 19 -10.60 -12.20 16.18
CA VAL A 19 -9.91 -12.10 14.90
C VAL A 19 -9.28 -10.71 14.92
N ALA A 20 -7.96 -10.64 15.14
CA ALA A 20 -7.23 -9.41 15.00
C ALA A 20 -7.47 -8.91 13.56
N ALA A 21 -8.33 -7.92 13.41
CA ALA A 21 -8.63 -7.31 12.12
C ALA A 21 -7.31 -6.74 11.58
N LYS A 22 -6.89 -7.21 10.38
CA LYS A 22 -5.75 -6.61 9.68
C LYS A 22 -6.04 -5.13 9.48
N GLU A 23 -5.08 -4.30 9.86
CA GLU A 23 -5.14 -2.86 9.61
C GLU A 23 -5.45 -2.60 8.13
N THR A 24 -6.53 -1.85 7.88
CA THR A 24 -6.94 -1.52 6.51
C THR A 24 -6.02 -0.47 5.89
N VAL A 25 -6.09 -0.30 4.58
CA VAL A 25 -5.36 0.79 3.89
C VAL A 25 -5.79 2.15 4.42
N GLN A 26 -7.09 2.34 4.72
CA GLN A 26 -7.60 3.58 5.29
C GLN A 26 -7.05 3.85 6.70
N ASP A 27 -6.97 2.83 7.54
CA ASP A 27 -6.40 2.94 8.89
C ASP A 27 -4.91 3.28 8.82
N LEU A 28 -4.19 2.62 7.92
CA LEU A 28 -2.77 2.88 7.70
C LEU A 28 -2.53 4.28 7.12
N ALA A 29 -3.39 4.75 6.22
CA ALA A 29 -3.32 6.11 5.69
C ALA A 29 -3.56 7.16 6.79
N ALA A 30 -4.55 6.97 7.64
CA ALA A 30 -4.81 7.85 8.78
C ALA A 30 -3.61 7.85 9.76
N ARG A 31 -3.02 6.69 10.01
CA ARG A 31 -1.81 6.59 10.84
C ARG A 31 -0.62 7.31 10.20
N ALA A 32 -0.44 7.21 8.90
CA ALA A 32 0.62 7.89 8.18
C ALA A 32 0.45 9.42 8.24
N ASP A 33 -0.77 9.91 8.04
CA ASP A 33 -1.07 11.34 8.10
C ASP A 33 -0.86 11.93 9.51
N ALA A 34 -1.11 11.15 10.55
CA ALA A 34 -0.90 11.53 11.96
C ALA A 34 0.53 11.28 12.47
N ALA A 35 1.36 10.56 11.72
CA ALA A 35 2.72 10.21 12.12
C ALA A 35 3.66 11.42 12.12
N ARG A 36 4.79 11.27 12.82
CA ARG A 36 5.87 12.24 12.75
C ARG A 36 6.40 12.36 11.33
N PRO A 37 6.86 13.54 10.90
CA PRO A 37 7.32 13.74 9.51
C PRO A 37 8.36 12.71 9.05
N GLU A 38 9.27 12.30 9.90
CA GLU A 38 10.32 11.32 9.61
C GLU A 38 9.81 9.89 9.41
N ASP A 39 8.64 9.57 9.94
CA ASP A 39 8.03 8.23 9.82
C ASP A 39 7.09 8.10 8.62
N ARG A 40 6.57 9.22 8.12
CA ARG A 40 5.59 9.25 7.01
C ARG A 40 6.07 8.57 5.73
N PRO A 41 7.32 8.76 5.27
CA PRO A 41 7.76 8.15 4.01
C PRO A 41 7.64 6.62 4.04
N GLY A 42 8.06 5.99 5.14
CA GLY A 42 7.96 4.53 5.30
C GLY A 42 6.53 4.02 5.32
N LEU A 43 5.62 4.74 5.98
CA LEU A 43 4.21 4.37 6.05
C LEU A 43 3.50 4.51 4.70
N TYR A 44 3.78 5.56 3.95
CA TYR A 44 3.22 5.71 2.59
C TYR A 44 3.76 4.66 1.62
N ILE A 45 5.04 4.27 1.74
CA ILE A 45 5.60 3.15 0.97
C ILE A 45 4.88 1.85 1.33
N GLU A 46 4.64 1.58 2.59
CA GLU A 46 3.90 0.37 3.02
C GLU A 46 2.51 0.31 2.38
N ILE A 47 1.80 1.45 2.30
CA ILE A 47 0.49 1.50 1.62
C ILE A 47 0.64 1.23 0.13
N ALA A 48 1.61 1.87 -0.53
CA ALA A 48 1.86 1.66 -1.96
C ALA A 48 2.19 0.19 -2.27
N GLU A 49 2.99 -0.46 -1.44
CA GLU A 49 3.34 -1.89 -1.60
C GLU A 49 2.12 -2.81 -1.40
N ARG A 50 1.27 -2.51 -0.43
CA ARG A 50 0.00 -3.25 -0.24
C ARG A 50 -0.92 -3.10 -1.43
N GLN A 51 -1.03 -1.91 -1.99
CA GLN A 51 -1.83 -1.67 -3.20
C GLN A 51 -1.22 -2.35 -4.42
N LEU A 52 0.09 -2.40 -4.54
CA LEU A 52 0.75 -3.14 -5.61
C LEU A 52 0.48 -4.65 -5.54
N LYS A 53 0.44 -5.22 -4.34
CA LYS A 53 0.01 -6.59 -4.13
C LYS A 53 -1.44 -6.79 -4.57
N ALA A 54 -2.33 -5.86 -4.20
CA ALA A 54 -3.72 -5.88 -4.63
C ALA A 54 -3.86 -5.82 -6.16
N VAL A 55 -3.03 -5.03 -6.85
CA VAL A 55 -2.97 -4.99 -8.33
C VAL A 55 -2.73 -6.38 -8.90
N THR A 56 -1.75 -7.09 -8.39
CA THR A 56 -1.42 -8.45 -8.85
C THR A 56 -2.59 -9.42 -8.63
N GLU A 57 -3.21 -9.37 -7.46
CA GLU A 57 -4.34 -10.24 -7.10
C GLU A 57 -5.58 -9.93 -7.94
N LEU A 58 -5.88 -8.66 -8.17
CA LEU A 58 -7.06 -8.21 -8.91
C LEU A 58 -6.95 -8.56 -10.41
N PHE A 59 -5.81 -8.31 -11.04
CA PHE A 59 -5.59 -8.76 -12.43
C PHE A 59 -5.64 -10.29 -12.53
N GLY A 60 -5.07 -11.01 -11.58
CA GLY A 60 -5.14 -12.46 -11.53
C GLY A 60 -6.56 -13.01 -11.38
N ALA A 61 -7.45 -12.25 -10.76
CA ALA A 61 -8.89 -12.58 -10.60
C ALA A 61 -9.78 -12.08 -11.75
N GLY A 62 -9.22 -11.43 -12.78
CA GLY A 62 -9.96 -10.84 -13.88
C GLY A 62 -10.75 -9.57 -13.51
N LYS A 63 -10.40 -8.91 -12.39
CA LYS A 63 -11.01 -7.66 -11.94
C LYS A 63 -10.19 -6.46 -12.39
N ASP A 64 -10.12 -6.27 -13.71
CA ASP A 64 -9.19 -5.33 -14.34
C ASP A 64 -9.47 -3.87 -13.98
N GLU A 65 -10.74 -3.46 -13.90
CA GLU A 65 -11.11 -2.11 -13.50
C GLU A 65 -10.67 -1.80 -12.05
N ASP A 66 -10.91 -2.72 -11.12
CA ASP A 66 -10.47 -2.57 -9.73
C ASP A 66 -8.95 -2.57 -9.63
N ALA A 67 -8.27 -3.39 -10.45
CA ALA A 67 -6.82 -3.40 -10.53
C ALA A 67 -6.26 -2.04 -10.98
N LEU A 68 -6.88 -1.40 -11.98
CA LEU A 68 -6.47 -0.08 -12.45
C LEU A 68 -6.68 1.02 -11.40
N VAL A 69 -7.73 0.92 -10.58
CA VAL A 69 -7.90 1.80 -9.41
C VAL A 69 -6.76 1.61 -8.42
N ALA A 70 -6.40 0.36 -8.13
CA ALA A 70 -5.27 0.07 -7.24
C ALA A 70 -3.92 0.56 -7.81
N VAL A 71 -3.72 0.52 -9.13
CA VAL A 71 -2.55 1.12 -9.80
C VAL A 71 -2.46 2.62 -9.54
N LYS A 72 -3.58 3.33 -9.62
CA LYS A 72 -3.61 4.78 -9.29
C LYS A 72 -3.23 5.04 -7.84
N ASP A 73 -3.66 4.18 -6.91
CA ASP A 73 -3.31 4.29 -5.50
C ASP A 73 -1.81 4.03 -5.28
N VAL A 74 -1.20 3.08 -5.98
CA VAL A 74 0.26 2.86 -5.96
C VAL A 74 1.00 4.15 -6.31
N VAL A 75 0.59 4.82 -7.37
CA VAL A 75 1.20 6.10 -7.79
C VAL A 75 0.98 7.19 -6.75
N SER A 76 -0.25 7.38 -6.30
CA SER A 76 -0.60 8.43 -5.33
C SER A 76 0.18 8.31 -4.03
N TYR A 77 0.25 7.11 -3.45
CA TYR A 77 1.01 6.90 -2.21
C TYR A 77 2.52 6.92 -2.42
N SER A 78 3.01 6.56 -3.59
CA SER A 78 4.41 6.74 -3.98
C SER A 78 4.78 8.23 -4.05
N GLU A 79 3.91 9.08 -4.59
CA GLU A 79 4.09 10.53 -4.61
C GLU A 79 4.11 11.10 -3.18
N LYS A 80 3.18 10.69 -2.33
CA LYS A 80 3.17 11.09 -0.92
C LYS A 80 4.45 10.68 -0.18
N ALA A 81 4.95 9.48 -0.43
CA ALA A 81 6.20 9.01 0.17
C ALA A 81 7.41 9.83 -0.30
N HIS A 82 7.48 10.12 -1.59
CA HIS A 82 8.50 10.97 -2.20
C HIS A 82 8.50 12.35 -1.54
N ASP A 83 7.36 13.03 -1.50
CA ASP A 83 7.24 14.38 -0.96
C ASP A 83 7.56 14.42 0.54
N ALA A 84 7.09 13.41 1.30
CA ALA A 84 7.39 13.30 2.72
C ALA A 84 8.89 13.06 2.98
N ALA A 85 9.55 12.25 2.16
CA ALA A 85 10.98 12.00 2.28
C ALA A 85 11.81 13.27 2.02
N ILE A 86 11.43 14.04 1.01
CA ILE A 86 12.08 15.32 0.69
C ILE A 86 11.85 16.34 1.81
N ALA A 87 10.61 16.50 2.26
CA ALA A 87 10.26 17.46 3.30
C ALA A 87 10.97 17.18 4.62
N ALA A 88 11.04 15.91 5.02
CA ALA A 88 11.73 15.49 6.25
C ALA A 88 13.25 15.35 6.09
N ARG A 89 13.76 15.37 4.87
CA ARG A 89 15.17 15.05 4.53
C ARG A 89 15.61 13.73 5.14
N ASN A 90 14.69 12.77 5.17
CA ASN A 90 14.89 11.48 5.81
C ASN A 90 14.39 10.36 4.91
N LYS A 91 15.00 9.19 5.04
CA LYS A 91 14.64 7.97 4.29
C LYS A 91 14.67 8.11 2.76
N LEU A 92 15.36 9.09 2.21
CA LEU A 92 15.48 9.33 0.76
C LEU A 92 15.96 8.07 0.04
N LYS A 93 17.03 7.43 0.54
CA LYS A 93 17.58 6.20 -0.03
C LYS A 93 16.59 5.03 0.04
N ASN A 94 15.93 4.85 1.19
CA ASN A 94 14.97 3.77 1.36
C ASN A 94 13.75 3.94 0.45
N THR A 95 13.28 5.17 0.31
CA THR A 95 12.18 5.52 -0.60
C THR A 95 12.60 5.29 -2.06
N GLU A 96 13.80 5.68 -2.46
CA GLU A 96 14.35 5.41 -3.81
C GLU A 96 14.36 3.92 -4.12
N ILE A 97 14.87 3.10 -3.21
CA ILE A 97 14.94 1.66 -3.38
C ILE A 97 13.53 1.05 -3.53
N ALA A 98 12.58 1.50 -2.72
CA ALA A 98 11.20 1.03 -2.79
C ALA A 98 10.54 1.41 -4.13
N LEU A 99 10.69 2.66 -4.58
CA LEU A 99 10.17 3.12 -5.87
C LEU A 99 10.74 2.32 -7.03
N ARG A 100 12.04 2.05 -7.02
CA ARG A 100 12.71 1.23 -8.04
C ARG A 100 12.13 -0.18 -8.11
N LYS A 101 11.95 -0.82 -6.96
CA LYS A 101 11.39 -2.18 -6.87
C LYS A 101 9.94 -2.22 -7.34
N MET A 102 9.12 -1.24 -6.94
CA MET A 102 7.72 -1.16 -7.34
C MET A 102 7.58 -0.87 -8.84
N ALA A 103 8.39 0.01 -9.40
CA ALA A 103 8.41 0.28 -10.84
C ALA A 103 8.78 -0.98 -11.64
N ALA A 104 9.78 -1.74 -11.19
CA ALA A 104 10.13 -3.01 -11.81
C ALA A 104 8.98 -4.02 -11.74
N LYS A 105 8.31 -4.13 -10.61
CA LYS A 105 7.16 -5.02 -10.45
C LYS A 105 5.99 -4.62 -11.36
N LEU A 106 5.71 -3.33 -11.51
CA LEU A 106 4.69 -2.85 -12.46
C LEU A 106 5.04 -3.24 -13.91
N ARG A 107 6.30 -3.15 -14.31
CA ARG A 107 6.74 -3.60 -15.64
C ARG A 107 6.55 -5.11 -15.83
N ASP A 108 6.79 -5.91 -14.80
CA ASP A 108 6.55 -7.35 -14.86
C ASP A 108 5.07 -7.66 -14.97
N ILE A 109 4.21 -7.02 -14.19
CA ILE A 109 2.75 -7.13 -14.28
C ILE A 109 2.28 -6.77 -15.69
N LYS A 110 2.73 -5.64 -16.23
CA LYS A 110 2.38 -5.18 -17.57
C LYS A 110 2.56 -6.26 -18.64
N ARG A 111 3.65 -7.04 -18.58
CA ARG A 111 3.95 -8.09 -19.56
C ARG A 111 2.91 -9.22 -19.58
N THR A 112 2.15 -9.37 -18.53
CA THR A 112 1.09 -10.39 -18.41
C THR A 112 -0.29 -9.91 -18.85
N LEU A 113 -0.43 -8.60 -19.12
CA LEU A 113 -1.71 -7.97 -19.40
C LEU A 113 -2.05 -7.95 -20.89
N THR A 114 -3.35 -7.79 -21.18
CA THR A 114 -3.83 -7.46 -22.52
C THR A 114 -3.28 -6.10 -22.96
N PHE A 115 -3.21 -5.88 -24.26
CA PHE A 115 -2.68 -4.64 -24.81
C PHE A 115 -3.35 -3.38 -24.25
N GLU A 116 -4.67 -3.43 -24.07
CA GLU A 116 -5.48 -2.30 -23.59
C GLU A 116 -5.12 -1.90 -22.15
N ASP A 117 -4.78 -2.87 -21.30
CA ASP A 117 -4.45 -2.63 -19.88
C ASP A 117 -2.97 -2.25 -19.66
N GLN A 118 -2.14 -2.42 -20.66
CA GLN A 118 -0.70 -2.15 -20.53
C GLN A 118 -0.37 -0.68 -20.37
N ALA A 119 -1.04 0.22 -21.08
CA ALA A 119 -0.72 1.64 -21.08
C ALA A 119 -0.84 2.31 -19.71
N PRO A 120 -1.91 2.10 -18.92
CA PRO A 120 -2.02 2.66 -17.58
C PRO A 120 -0.94 2.15 -16.63
N VAL A 121 -0.59 0.87 -16.72
CA VAL A 121 0.44 0.25 -15.88
C VAL A 121 1.83 0.73 -16.26
N GLN A 122 2.10 0.92 -17.56
CA GLN A 122 3.34 1.53 -18.04
C GLN A 122 3.48 2.97 -17.53
N ALA A 123 2.44 3.78 -17.65
CA ALA A 123 2.43 5.15 -17.15
C ALA A 123 2.72 5.22 -15.64
N ALA A 124 2.17 4.30 -14.86
CA ALA A 124 2.44 4.20 -13.44
C ALA A 124 3.92 3.86 -13.17
N SER A 125 4.47 2.89 -13.87
CA SER A 125 5.91 2.55 -13.76
C SER A 125 6.81 3.74 -14.11
N ASP A 126 6.51 4.44 -15.19
CA ASP A 126 7.27 5.60 -15.63
C ASP A 126 7.20 6.74 -14.60
N ARG A 127 6.03 6.92 -13.97
CA ARG A 127 5.88 7.92 -12.90
C ARG A 127 6.73 7.58 -11.68
N LEU A 128 6.77 6.34 -11.25
CA LEU A 128 7.62 5.91 -10.14
C LEU A 128 9.12 6.09 -10.47
N GLU A 129 9.53 5.81 -11.70
CA GLU A 129 10.91 6.07 -12.15
C GLU A 129 11.24 7.56 -12.17
N ALA A 130 10.30 8.44 -12.53
CA ALA A 130 10.48 9.88 -12.47
C ALA A 130 10.67 10.37 -11.02
N LEU A 131 9.86 9.88 -10.09
CA LEU A 131 9.99 10.17 -8.65
C LEU A 131 11.35 9.69 -8.12
N ARG A 132 11.76 8.48 -8.51
CA ARG A 132 13.07 7.92 -8.16
C ARG A 132 14.21 8.82 -8.66
N THR A 133 14.14 9.25 -9.91
CA THR A 133 15.17 10.12 -10.52
C THR A 133 15.29 11.44 -9.76
N ASP A 134 14.18 12.04 -9.34
CA ASP A 134 14.19 13.26 -8.53
C ASP A 134 14.84 13.01 -7.15
N LEU A 135 14.54 11.89 -6.49
CA LEU A 135 15.20 11.52 -5.22
C LEU A 135 16.72 11.38 -5.39
N LEU A 136 17.16 10.73 -6.46
CA LEU A 136 18.59 10.60 -6.76
C LEU A 136 19.25 11.96 -6.96
N ALA A 137 18.58 12.87 -7.67
CA ALA A 137 19.07 14.24 -7.86
C ALA A 137 19.15 15.00 -6.52
N LYS A 138 18.18 14.82 -5.62
CA LYS A 138 18.19 15.42 -4.27
C LYS A 138 19.31 14.85 -3.38
N MET A 139 19.64 13.56 -3.51
CA MET A 139 20.68 12.93 -2.71
C MET A 139 22.09 13.25 -3.22
N PHE A 140 22.28 13.32 -4.53
CA PHE A 140 23.61 13.40 -5.17
C PHE A 140 23.81 14.66 -6.01
N GLY A 141 22.77 15.44 -6.25
CA GLY A 141 22.86 16.72 -6.94
C GLY A 141 23.73 17.67 -6.15
N LYS A 142 24.81 18.15 -6.76
CA LYS A 142 25.59 19.24 -6.20
C LYS A 142 24.70 20.47 -6.15
N GLY A 143 24.37 20.93 -4.96
CA GLY A 143 23.75 22.25 -4.79
C GLY A 143 24.65 23.28 -5.45
N LYS A 144 24.14 23.94 -6.48
CA LYS A 144 24.68 25.20 -6.97
C LYS A 144 24.16 26.31 -6.10
#